data_f6ae72e8f9a91271a143b2dd4354c4aa
#
_entry.id   f6ae72e8f9a91271a143b2dd4354c4aa
#
_cell.length_a   1.000
_cell.length_b   1.000
_cell.length_c   1.000
_cell.angle_alpha   90.00
_cell.angle_beta   90.00
_cell.angle_gamma   90.00
#
_symmetry.space_group_name_H-M   'P 1'
#
loop_
_entity.id
_entity.type
_entity.pdbx_description
1 polymer ?
#
loop_
_entity_poly.entity_id
_entity_poly.type
_entity_poly.pdbx_seq_one_letter_code
_entity_poly.pdbx_strand_id
1 'polypeptide(L)'
;LGKELGSDELKYTWGMCWDDVMQGGLLLYAINTKDSFYISRVKKHLDYWTDSVTQLDGGARWLTTWGCLRYATTAGFLASVASDTILKDTDTAKYQKFYEEQINYCLGDNPDGQSYVVGYGDKYPKNPHHRTAHASWKNALDTPTENRHILYGALVGGPNQDGTYEDDRQNYINNEVACDYNAGFTALLCKMTEAYGGTPDPAFPEPEKRDTEFYVETKLTEASGGVNLSLKFTNHSAWPARIENNMSYRYYMDLSEVIDAGYSPSDVVIRVDRDQAKMYDDYTPAEISPITQYKDNIYYIEVTYPDGRVAMPISEGQHQCELMLALVFPDYQSGWNAENDYSNADLLKHPEEYVITDRIPVYQNGVLISGVEPDGTKPTKPDTPDPAERGDVNADQSVTVADLVLLIRHLTGDTVLKKAQAVPADVDENGMVNGMDAACLRQMLAEQ
;
A
#
# COMPACT_ATOMS: atom_id res chain seq x y z
N LEU A 1 45.66 -5.03 3.33
CA LEU A 1 45.23 -6.34 2.84
C LEU A 1 45.63 -6.56 1.38
N GLY A 2 45.29 -5.63 0.47
CA GLY A 2 45.55 -5.78 -0.95
C GLY A 2 47.01 -5.86 -1.31
N LYS A 3 47.90 -5.07 -0.68
CA LYS A 3 49.36 -5.13 -0.90
C LYS A 3 49.97 -6.43 -0.37
N GLU A 4 49.44 -6.97 0.73
CA GLU A 4 49.90 -8.22 1.35
C GLU A 4 49.47 -9.47 0.57
N LEU A 5 48.39 -9.40 -0.16
CA LEU A 5 47.83 -10.47 -0.99
C LEU A 5 48.40 -10.47 -2.43
N GLY A 6 49.37 -9.61 -2.74
CA GLY A 6 49.93 -9.53 -4.08
C GLY A 6 48.97 -9.03 -5.16
N SER A 7 48.13 -8.10 -4.80
CA SER A 7 46.87 -7.81 -5.48
C SER A 7 46.99 -6.82 -6.65
N ASP A 8 47.72 -7.16 -7.67
CA ASP A 8 47.28 -6.81 -9.02
C ASP A 8 45.89 -7.41 -9.33
N GLU A 9 45.38 -8.25 -8.44
CA GLU A 9 44.15 -9.04 -8.52
C GLU A 9 42.93 -8.44 -7.79
N LEU A 10 43.00 -7.25 -7.18
CA LEU A 10 41.77 -6.59 -6.68
C LEU A 10 40.82 -6.38 -7.83
N LYS A 11 39.73 -7.13 -7.82
CA LYS A 11 38.69 -7.08 -8.85
C LYS A 11 38.16 -5.65 -8.99
N TYR A 12 38.26 -5.10 -10.20
CA TYR A 12 37.77 -3.75 -10.50
C TYR A 12 36.63 -3.75 -11.51
N THR A 13 36.31 -4.93 -12.07
CA THR A 13 35.39 -5.14 -13.19
C THR A 13 34.01 -5.59 -12.73
N TRP A 14 33.49 -4.98 -11.69
CA TRP A 14 32.14 -5.26 -11.21
C TRP A 14 31.53 -3.99 -10.59
N GLY A 15 30.36 -4.11 -9.98
CA GLY A 15 29.68 -3.02 -9.27
C GLY A 15 29.58 -3.31 -7.79
N MET A 16 29.51 -2.26 -6.99
CA MET A 16 29.17 -2.38 -5.58
C MET A 16 27.65 -2.64 -5.45
N CYS A 17 27.29 -3.61 -4.61
CA CYS A 17 25.92 -4.00 -4.34
C CYS A 17 25.81 -4.66 -2.94
N TRP A 18 24.66 -5.28 -2.62
CA TRP A 18 24.38 -5.86 -1.31
C TRP A 18 25.39 -6.91 -0.83
N ASP A 19 25.98 -7.68 -1.72
CA ASP A 19 26.91 -8.77 -1.42
C ASP A 19 28.38 -8.44 -1.72
N ASP A 20 28.67 -7.34 -2.43
CA ASP A 20 30.03 -6.89 -2.75
C ASP A 20 30.20 -5.40 -2.50
N VAL A 21 30.76 -5.04 -1.35
CA VAL A 21 31.02 -3.64 -0.95
C VAL A 21 32.51 -3.26 -1.09
N MET A 22 33.32 -4.09 -1.76
CA MET A 22 34.76 -3.91 -1.83
C MET A 22 35.16 -2.56 -2.41
N GLN A 23 34.51 -2.08 -3.46
CA GLN A 23 34.87 -0.82 -4.11
C GLN A 23 34.63 0.40 -3.20
N GLY A 24 33.54 0.40 -2.44
CA GLY A 24 33.29 1.40 -1.40
C GLY A 24 34.34 1.35 -0.29
N GLY A 25 34.70 0.16 0.16
CA GLY A 25 35.77 -0.05 1.15
C GLY A 25 37.13 0.45 0.68
N LEU A 26 37.48 0.19 -0.59
CA LEU A 26 38.73 0.71 -1.20
C LEU A 26 38.73 2.24 -1.29
N LEU A 27 37.62 2.83 -1.67
CA LEU A 27 37.46 4.29 -1.71
C LEU A 27 37.63 4.91 -0.32
N LEU A 28 36.94 4.39 0.69
CA LEU A 28 37.11 4.84 2.09
C LEU A 28 38.52 4.71 2.58
N TYR A 29 39.21 3.61 2.26
CA TYR A 29 40.60 3.40 2.62
C TYR A 29 41.51 4.41 1.93
N ALA A 30 41.33 4.64 0.63
CA ALA A 30 42.05 5.64 -0.14
C ALA A 30 41.88 7.07 0.40
N ILE A 31 40.63 7.43 0.79
CA ILE A 31 40.33 8.73 1.40
C ILE A 31 41.12 8.93 2.70
N ASN A 32 41.13 7.91 3.57
CA ASN A 32 41.76 8.02 4.89
C ASN A 32 43.29 7.96 4.85
N THR A 33 43.85 7.13 3.97
CA THR A 33 45.32 6.89 3.94
C THR A 33 46.04 7.75 2.95
N LYS A 34 45.37 8.26 1.91
CA LYS A 34 45.98 8.93 0.75
C LYS A 34 47.05 8.06 0.03
N ASP A 35 47.01 6.75 0.21
CA ASP A 35 47.94 5.82 -0.41
C ASP A 35 47.69 5.73 -1.93
N SER A 36 48.70 6.08 -2.70
CA SER A 36 48.62 6.13 -4.18
C SER A 36 48.26 4.80 -4.83
N PHE A 37 48.62 3.66 -4.19
CA PHE A 37 48.23 2.34 -4.66
C PHE A 37 46.71 2.20 -4.66
N TYR A 38 46.03 2.52 -3.55
CA TYR A 38 44.58 2.41 -3.45
C TYR A 38 43.84 3.48 -4.29
N ILE A 39 44.40 4.69 -4.35
CA ILE A 39 43.89 5.74 -5.27
C ILE A 39 43.91 5.24 -6.72
N SER A 40 44.98 4.59 -7.14
CA SER A 40 45.09 4.03 -8.49
C SER A 40 44.09 2.90 -8.75
N ARG A 41 43.75 2.09 -7.74
CA ARG A 41 42.72 1.03 -7.86
C ARG A 41 41.30 1.59 -7.97
N VAL A 42 40.98 2.56 -7.15
CA VAL A 42 39.67 3.30 -7.30
C VAL A 42 39.58 3.88 -8.68
N LYS A 43 40.62 4.61 -9.14
CA LYS A 43 40.62 5.19 -10.47
C LYS A 43 40.43 4.14 -11.57
N LYS A 44 41.11 2.99 -11.48
CA LYS A 44 40.94 1.90 -12.43
C LYS A 44 39.52 1.34 -12.47
N HIS A 45 38.85 1.26 -11.33
CA HIS A 45 37.44 0.88 -11.26
C HIS A 45 36.52 1.91 -11.92
N LEU A 46 36.72 3.20 -11.64
CA LEU A 46 35.95 4.27 -12.27
C LEU A 46 36.18 4.34 -13.79
N ASP A 47 37.42 4.15 -14.25
CA ASP A 47 37.74 4.09 -15.69
C ASP A 47 37.09 2.86 -16.36
N TYR A 48 36.98 1.72 -15.68
CA TYR A 48 36.22 0.57 -16.18
C TYR A 48 34.76 0.95 -16.42
N TRP A 49 34.11 1.64 -15.48
CA TRP A 49 32.72 2.07 -15.62
C TRP A 49 32.54 3.09 -16.74
N THR A 50 33.44 4.05 -16.88
CA THR A 50 33.31 5.11 -17.88
C THR A 50 33.70 4.66 -19.30
N ASP A 51 34.64 3.73 -19.42
CA ASP A 51 35.28 3.42 -20.71
C ASP A 51 34.94 2.02 -21.25
N SER A 52 34.56 1.06 -20.38
CA SER A 52 34.46 -0.35 -20.74
C SER A 52 33.07 -0.96 -20.56
N VAL A 53 32.28 -0.49 -19.59
CA VAL A 53 30.91 -1.00 -19.41
C VAL A 53 30.02 -0.52 -20.55
N THR A 54 29.19 -1.42 -21.09
CA THR A 54 28.28 -1.12 -22.19
C THR A 54 27.47 0.15 -21.91
N GLN A 55 27.43 1.07 -22.84
CA GLN A 55 26.64 2.28 -22.76
C GLN A 55 25.37 2.09 -23.61
N LEU A 56 24.23 2.35 -23.01
CA LEU A 56 22.93 2.39 -23.68
C LEU A 56 22.72 3.76 -24.36
N ASP A 57 21.81 3.81 -25.30
CA ASP A 57 21.32 5.10 -25.84
C ASP A 57 20.74 5.93 -24.69
N GLY A 58 21.13 7.21 -24.60
CA GLY A 58 20.78 8.05 -23.44
C GLY A 58 21.80 8.04 -22.29
N GLY A 59 22.86 7.23 -22.37
CA GLY A 59 24.06 7.39 -21.51
C GLY A 59 24.16 6.42 -20.34
N ALA A 60 23.12 5.68 -19.99
CA ALA A 60 23.19 4.71 -18.88
C ALA A 60 24.22 3.60 -19.14
N ARG A 61 24.89 3.14 -18.09
CA ARG A 61 25.82 2.02 -18.17
C ARG A 61 25.12 0.72 -17.78
N TRP A 62 25.21 -0.27 -18.65
CA TRP A 62 24.58 -1.57 -18.47
C TRP A 62 25.65 -2.64 -18.18
N LEU A 63 25.75 -3.05 -16.92
CA LEU A 63 26.75 -4.04 -16.47
C LEU A 63 26.25 -5.46 -16.62
N THR A 64 25.01 -5.72 -16.26
CA THR A 64 24.41 -7.05 -16.20
C THR A 64 22.89 -6.96 -16.27
N THR A 65 22.26 -8.09 -16.57
CA THR A 65 20.81 -8.21 -16.82
C THR A 65 19.95 -7.82 -15.61
N TRP A 66 20.32 -8.24 -14.40
CA TRP A 66 19.48 -8.09 -13.22
C TRP A 66 19.77 -6.81 -12.45
N GLY A 67 18.83 -5.88 -12.47
CA GLY A 67 18.96 -4.63 -11.71
C GLY A 67 20.10 -3.75 -12.18
N CYS A 68 20.21 -3.51 -13.50
CA CYS A 68 21.36 -2.80 -14.09
C CYS A 68 21.53 -1.37 -13.51
N LEU A 69 20.44 -0.68 -13.19
CA LEU A 69 20.50 0.70 -12.68
C LEU A 69 21.02 0.80 -11.25
N ARG A 70 20.85 -0.23 -10.43
CA ARG A 70 21.45 -0.32 -9.09
C ARG A 70 22.96 -0.18 -9.15
N TYR A 71 23.60 -0.91 -10.07
CA TYR A 71 25.05 -0.87 -10.25
C TYR A 71 25.52 0.46 -10.83
N ALA A 72 24.81 0.96 -11.85
CA ALA A 72 25.17 2.20 -12.53
C ALA A 72 25.11 3.41 -11.58
N THR A 73 24.03 3.54 -10.82
CA THR A 73 23.87 4.65 -9.87
C THR A 73 24.85 4.55 -8.69
N THR A 74 25.12 3.33 -8.20
CA THR A 74 26.12 3.13 -7.14
C THR A 74 27.52 3.46 -7.63
N ALA A 75 27.91 3.06 -8.86
CA ALA A 75 29.18 3.45 -9.45
C ALA A 75 29.27 4.97 -9.66
N GLY A 76 28.15 5.60 -10.07
CA GLY A 76 28.03 7.07 -10.16
C GLY A 76 28.26 7.73 -8.80
N PHE A 77 27.66 7.22 -7.73
CA PHE A 77 27.92 7.72 -6.37
C PHE A 77 29.38 7.59 -5.97
N LEU A 78 30.03 6.45 -6.20
CA LEU A 78 31.45 6.27 -5.91
C LEU A 78 32.32 7.25 -6.72
N ALA A 79 31.97 7.49 -7.99
CA ALA A 79 32.65 8.45 -8.85
C ALA A 79 32.54 9.89 -8.32
N SER A 80 31.34 10.28 -7.85
CA SER A 80 31.13 11.63 -7.29
C SER A 80 31.96 11.83 -6.01
N VAL A 81 31.96 10.86 -5.09
CA VAL A 81 32.73 10.93 -3.85
C VAL A 81 34.24 10.96 -4.15
N ALA A 82 34.71 10.15 -5.10
CA ALA A 82 36.12 10.14 -5.49
C ALA A 82 36.55 11.47 -6.10
N SER A 83 35.71 12.07 -6.95
CA SER A 83 35.94 13.38 -7.58
C SER A 83 36.11 14.48 -6.54
N ASP A 84 35.31 14.47 -5.48
CA ASP A 84 35.39 15.50 -4.43
C ASP A 84 36.51 15.27 -3.43
N THR A 85 37.11 14.08 -3.39
CA THR A 85 38.06 13.71 -2.34
C THR A 85 39.44 13.37 -2.87
N ILE A 86 39.63 12.14 -3.37
CA ILE A 86 40.93 11.64 -3.77
C ILE A 86 41.38 12.10 -5.16
N LEU A 87 40.45 12.54 -5.99
CA LEU A 87 40.68 13.03 -7.36
C LEU A 87 40.44 14.53 -7.53
N LYS A 88 40.12 15.25 -6.47
CA LYS A 88 39.71 16.66 -6.51
C LYS A 88 40.69 17.61 -7.21
N ASP A 89 41.97 17.30 -7.19
CA ASP A 89 43.04 18.09 -7.82
C ASP A 89 43.42 17.59 -9.24
N THR A 90 42.58 16.74 -9.83
CA THR A 90 42.74 16.19 -11.18
C THR A 90 41.57 16.60 -12.08
N ASP A 91 41.69 16.31 -13.39
CA ASP A 91 40.56 16.45 -14.27
C ASP A 91 39.50 15.38 -14.01
N THR A 92 38.36 15.76 -13.43
CA THR A 92 37.24 14.90 -13.08
C THR A 92 36.04 15.04 -14.01
N ALA A 93 36.11 15.83 -15.07
CA ALA A 93 34.99 16.11 -15.97
C ALA A 93 34.36 14.84 -16.57
N LYS A 94 35.21 13.82 -16.87
CA LYS A 94 34.73 12.51 -17.34
C LYS A 94 33.84 11.79 -16.31
N TYR A 95 34.23 11.83 -15.04
CA TYR A 95 33.47 11.19 -13.96
C TYR A 95 32.22 11.99 -13.63
N GLN A 96 32.29 13.31 -13.67
CA GLN A 96 31.12 14.17 -13.50
C GLN A 96 30.07 13.89 -14.55
N LYS A 97 30.46 13.92 -15.83
CA LYS A 97 29.54 13.55 -16.91
C LYS A 97 28.93 12.17 -16.71
N PHE A 98 29.73 11.18 -16.29
CA PHE A 98 29.28 9.81 -16.05
C PHE A 98 28.19 9.77 -14.97
N TYR A 99 28.41 10.31 -13.78
CA TYR A 99 27.44 10.18 -12.71
C TYR A 99 26.17 11.04 -12.95
N GLU A 100 26.26 12.15 -13.65
CA GLU A 100 25.12 12.93 -14.08
C GLU A 100 24.26 12.17 -15.11
N GLU A 101 24.88 11.54 -16.10
CA GLU A 101 24.19 10.69 -17.07
C GLU A 101 23.42 9.53 -16.39
N GLN A 102 24.03 8.87 -15.37
CA GLN A 102 23.36 7.75 -14.70
C GLN A 102 22.10 8.21 -13.96
N ILE A 103 22.18 9.32 -13.21
CA ILE A 103 21.02 9.80 -12.45
C ILE A 103 19.94 10.37 -13.38
N ASN A 104 20.32 11.16 -14.39
CA ASN A 104 19.39 11.74 -15.32
C ASN A 104 18.64 10.68 -16.12
N TYR A 105 19.32 9.61 -16.53
CA TYR A 105 18.70 8.46 -17.17
C TYR A 105 17.61 7.83 -16.31
N CYS A 106 17.88 7.61 -15.01
CA CYS A 106 16.90 7.09 -14.07
C CYS A 106 15.69 8.00 -13.90
N LEU A 107 15.89 9.32 -14.03
CA LEU A 107 14.83 10.32 -13.88
C LEU A 107 14.04 10.59 -15.17
N GLY A 108 14.36 9.90 -16.28
CA GLY A 108 13.63 9.99 -17.53
C GLY A 108 14.34 10.73 -18.67
N ASP A 109 15.57 11.21 -18.47
CA ASP A 109 16.39 11.77 -19.56
C ASP A 109 17.03 10.61 -20.36
N ASN A 110 16.18 9.94 -21.13
CA ASN A 110 16.52 8.80 -21.96
C ASN A 110 15.62 8.78 -23.21
N PRO A 111 15.92 7.96 -24.24
CA PRO A 111 15.20 8.00 -25.52
C PRO A 111 13.68 7.85 -25.43
N ASP A 112 13.17 7.11 -24.41
CA ASP A 112 11.75 6.84 -24.24
C ASP A 112 11.06 7.78 -23.26
N GLY A 113 11.76 8.71 -22.63
CA GLY A 113 11.25 9.56 -21.55
C GLY A 113 10.75 8.73 -20.33
N GLN A 114 11.28 7.52 -20.15
CA GLN A 114 10.88 6.59 -19.11
C GLN A 114 11.61 6.90 -17.81
N SER A 115 10.89 7.36 -16.79
CA SER A 115 11.40 7.34 -15.43
C SER A 115 11.48 5.90 -14.91
N TYR A 116 12.57 5.53 -14.26
CA TYR A 116 12.72 4.25 -13.56
C TYR A 116 12.51 4.38 -12.05
N VAL A 117 11.95 5.52 -11.63
CA VAL A 117 11.66 5.85 -10.23
C VAL A 117 10.14 5.88 -10.05
N VAL A 118 9.65 5.01 -9.16
CA VAL A 118 8.22 4.90 -8.88
C VAL A 118 7.67 6.23 -8.38
N GLY A 119 6.59 6.70 -9.00
CA GLY A 119 5.92 7.95 -8.64
C GLY A 119 6.62 9.23 -9.08
N TYR A 120 7.67 9.17 -9.91
CA TYR A 120 8.38 10.34 -10.41
C TYR A 120 8.21 10.51 -11.93
N GLY A 121 7.79 11.70 -12.35
CA GLY A 121 7.54 12.02 -13.76
C GLY A 121 6.22 11.46 -14.29
N ASP A 122 5.92 11.71 -15.57
CA ASP A 122 4.65 11.32 -16.18
C ASP A 122 4.62 9.82 -16.56
N LYS A 123 5.78 9.26 -16.88
CA LYS A 123 5.94 7.87 -17.31
C LYS A 123 6.86 7.14 -16.33
N TYR A 124 6.28 6.54 -15.29
CA TYR A 124 7.01 5.82 -14.24
C TYR A 124 6.47 4.40 -14.05
N PRO A 125 7.23 3.47 -13.40
CA PRO A 125 6.79 2.12 -13.10
C PRO A 125 5.62 2.12 -12.10
N LYS A 126 4.49 1.54 -12.49
CA LYS A 126 3.28 1.40 -11.64
C LYS A 126 3.23 0.05 -10.96
N ASN A 127 3.90 -0.96 -11.52
CA ASN A 127 3.86 -2.33 -11.10
C ASN A 127 5.25 -2.89 -10.71
N PRO A 128 5.97 -2.24 -9.77
CA PRO A 128 7.21 -2.82 -9.28
C PRO A 128 6.96 -4.21 -8.68
N HIS A 129 7.95 -5.10 -8.79
CA HIS A 129 7.93 -6.41 -8.16
C HIS A 129 8.13 -6.27 -6.65
N HIS A 130 7.07 -5.90 -5.93
CA HIS A 130 7.10 -5.66 -4.49
C HIS A 130 5.79 -6.11 -3.85
N ARG A 131 5.86 -7.16 -3.02
CA ARG A 131 4.68 -7.83 -2.47
C ARG A 131 3.77 -6.90 -1.65
N THR A 132 4.34 -6.08 -0.79
CA THR A 132 3.56 -5.17 0.07
C THR A 132 2.90 -4.06 -0.75
N ALA A 133 3.62 -3.47 -1.72
CA ALA A 133 3.03 -2.46 -2.61
C ALA A 133 1.92 -3.05 -3.49
N HIS A 134 2.06 -4.31 -3.94
CA HIS A 134 1.01 -5.02 -4.66
C HIS A 134 -0.22 -5.26 -3.78
N ALA A 135 -0.03 -5.63 -2.51
CA ALA A 135 -1.08 -5.89 -1.52
C ALA A 135 -2.13 -6.90 -2.00
N SER A 136 -1.70 -7.99 -2.66
CA SER A 136 -2.58 -9.05 -3.13
C SER A 136 -3.23 -9.79 -1.97
N TRP A 137 -4.56 -9.90 -2.01
CA TRP A 137 -5.36 -10.71 -1.07
C TRP A 137 -5.47 -12.18 -1.47
N LYS A 138 -5.01 -12.53 -2.69
CA LYS A 138 -5.03 -13.91 -3.21
C LYS A 138 -3.65 -14.57 -3.24
N ASN A 139 -2.60 -13.89 -2.77
CA ASN A 139 -1.22 -14.34 -2.92
C ASN A 139 -0.85 -14.67 -4.38
N ALA A 140 -1.35 -13.89 -5.32
CA ALA A 140 -1.17 -14.06 -6.77
C ALA A 140 -0.50 -12.83 -7.36
N LEU A 141 0.35 -12.99 -8.36
CA LEU A 141 1.06 -11.89 -9.02
C LEU A 141 0.17 -11.05 -9.94
N ASP A 142 -0.95 -11.60 -10.38
CA ASP A 142 -1.89 -10.99 -11.31
C ASP A 142 -3.13 -10.39 -10.66
N THR A 143 -3.29 -10.54 -9.35
CA THR A 143 -4.48 -10.10 -8.61
C THR A 143 -4.11 -9.28 -7.36
N PRO A 144 -4.44 -7.98 -7.31
CA PRO A 144 -5.03 -7.17 -8.38
C PRO A 144 -4.06 -6.93 -9.54
N THR A 145 -4.57 -6.47 -10.68
CA THR A 145 -3.76 -6.19 -11.87
C THR A 145 -2.74 -5.09 -11.59
N GLU A 146 -3.15 -4.01 -10.92
CA GLU A 146 -2.27 -2.91 -10.53
C GLU A 146 -1.86 -3.02 -9.06
N ASN A 147 -0.73 -2.44 -8.70
CA ASN A 147 -0.34 -2.29 -7.30
C ASN A 147 -1.32 -1.37 -6.58
N ARG A 148 -1.71 -1.73 -5.36
CA ARG A 148 -2.63 -0.92 -4.53
C ARG A 148 -1.91 0.23 -3.83
N HIS A 149 -0.60 0.12 -3.66
CA HIS A 149 0.24 1.15 -3.07
C HIS A 149 1.27 1.65 -4.07
N ILE A 150 1.57 2.94 -4.00
CA ILE A 150 2.62 3.57 -4.78
C ILE A 150 3.87 3.63 -3.92
N LEU A 151 4.90 2.87 -4.30
CA LEU A 151 6.18 2.85 -3.57
C LEU A 151 7.06 4.04 -4.01
N TYR A 152 6.64 5.24 -3.67
CA TYR A 152 7.28 6.48 -4.08
C TYR A 152 8.79 6.48 -3.86
N GLY A 153 9.54 6.88 -4.89
CA GLY A 153 10.99 7.01 -4.84
C GLY A 153 11.77 5.71 -5.01
N ALA A 154 11.11 4.56 -5.16
CA ALA A 154 11.80 3.30 -5.37
C ALA A 154 12.38 3.22 -6.78
N LEU A 155 13.67 2.92 -6.89
CA LEU A 155 14.34 2.62 -8.15
C LEU A 155 14.07 1.17 -8.54
N VAL A 156 13.51 0.94 -9.73
CA VAL A 156 13.38 -0.41 -10.31
C VAL A 156 14.68 -0.89 -10.95
N GLY A 157 14.74 -2.17 -11.27
CA GLY A 157 15.92 -2.82 -11.87
C GLY A 157 16.45 -2.15 -13.12
N GLY A 158 15.57 -1.65 -13.98
CA GLY A 158 15.93 -0.91 -15.18
C GLY A 158 15.81 -1.69 -16.49
N PRO A 159 16.28 -1.13 -17.61
CA PRO A 159 16.08 -1.69 -18.94
C PRO A 159 16.93 -2.93 -19.24
N ASN A 160 16.56 -3.62 -20.29
CA ASN A 160 17.40 -4.62 -20.94
C ASN A 160 18.61 -3.98 -21.64
N GLN A 161 19.54 -4.81 -22.13
CA GLN A 161 20.75 -4.33 -22.81
C GLN A 161 20.45 -3.56 -24.11
N ASP A 162 19.32 -3.81 -24.72
CA ASP A 162 18.84 -3.11 -25.93
C ASP A 162 18.02 -1.84 -25.62
N GLY A 163 17.92 -1.47 -24.35
CA GLY A 163 17.16 -0.31 -23.88
C GLY A 163 15.67 -0.58 -23.64
N THR A 164 15.14 -1.73 -24.03
CA THR A 164 13.72 -2.04 -23.85
C THR A 164 13.36 -2.23 -22.37
N TYR A 165 12.15 -1.79 -22.02
CA TYR A 165 11.60 -1.93 -20.66
C TYR A 165 10.09 -2.15 -20.71
N GLU A 166 9.58 -3.03 -19.87
CA GLU A 166 8.17 -3.29 -19.68
C GLU A 166 7.82 -3.22 -18.19
N ASP A 167 6.78 -2.45 -17.86
CA ASP A 167 6.27 -2.33 -16.49
C ASP A 167 5.40 -3.55 -16.14
N ASP A 168 6.02 -4.69 -15.98
CA ASP A 168 5.40 -5.96 -15.61
C ASP A 168 5.94 -6.46 -14.26
N ARG A 169 5.05 -6.59 -13.28
CA ARG A 169 5.37 -7.12 -11.95
C ARG A 169 5.97 -8.52 -11.99
N GLN A 170 5.60 -9.34 -12.98
CA GLN A 170 6.15 -10.70 -13.11
C GLN A 170 7.59 -10.68 -13.60
N ASN A 171 8.01 -9.62 -14.27
CA ASN A 171 9.38 -9.41 -14.70
C ASN A 171 10.22 -8.81 -13.56
N TYR A 172 10.60 -9.65 -12.60
CA TYR A 172 11.42 -9.23 -11.46
C TYR A 172 12.84 -8.75 -11.85
N ILE A 173 13.34 -9.12 -13.01
CA ILE A 173 14.66 -8.68 -13.50
C ILE A 173 14.69 -7.17 -13.72
N ASN A 174 13.66 -6.62 -14.36
CA ASN A 174 13.55 -5.21 -14.69
C ASN A 174 12.79 -4.38 -13.64
N ASN A 175 11.88 -5.03 -12.88
CA ASN A 175 10.94 -4.34 -11.99
C ASN A 175 11.13 -4.62 -10.49
N GLU A 176 12.11 -5.44 -10.09
CA GLU A 176 12.43 -5.58 -8.67
C GLU A 176 12.90 -4.25 -8.09
N VAL A 177 12.55 -4.03 -6.81
CA VAL A 177 12.99 -2.91 -5.99
C VAL A 177 13.58 -3.46 -4.70
N ALA A 178 14.66 -2.84 -4.22
CA ALA A 178 15.33 -3.28 -3.00
C ALA A 178 16.06 -2.11 -2.32
N CYS A 179 16.41 -2.28 -1.04
CA CYS A 179 17.17 -1.28 -0.29
C CYS A 179 18.53 -0.99 -0.95
N ASP A 180 19.21 -2.00 -1.48
CA ASP A 180 20.50 -1.81 -2.15
C ASP A 180 20.37 -1.11 -3.52
N TYR A 181 19.21 -1.26 -4.22
CA TYR A 181 18.95 -0.49 -5.44
C TYR A 181 18.88 1.00 -5.14
N ASN A 182 18.24 1.34 -4.03
CA ASN A 182 18.05 2.72 -3.62
C ASN A 182 19.27 3.32 -2.91
N ALA A 183 20.17 2.54 -2.33
CA ALA A 183 21.26 3.06 -1.53
C ALA A 183 22.18 4.00 -2.33
N GLY A 184 22.76 3.51 -3.44
CA GLY A 184 23.61 4.31 -4.32
C GLY A 184 22.81 5.41 -5.05
N PHE A 185 21.60 5.11 -5.48
CA PHE A 185 20.70 6.05 -6.15
C PHE A 185 20.37 7.25 -5.24
N THR A 186 19.90 7.01 -4.03
CA THR A 186 19.57 8.09 -3.06
C THR A 186 20.80 8.92 -2.71
N ALA A 187 21.94 8.26 -2.48
CA ALA A 187 23.18 8.96 -2.17
C ALA A 187 23.63 9.87 -3.34
N LEU A 188 23.48 9.41 -4.58
CA LEU A 188 23.77 10.23 -5.77
C LEU A 188 22.75 11.35 -5.95
N LEU A 189 21.46 11.13 -5.69
CA LEU A 189 20.45 12.19 -5.68
C LEU A 189 20.77 13.29 -4.66
N CYS A 190 21.17 12.95 -3.45
CA CYS A 190 21.62 13.92 -2.45
C CYS A 190 22.78 14.77 -2.97
N LYS A 191 23.73 14.15 -3.65
CA LYS A 191 24.86 14.84 -4.28
C LYS A 191 24.41 15.79 -5.38
N MET A 192 23.46 15.39 -6.22
CA MET A 192 22.90 16.24 -7.26
C MET A 192 22.12 17.42 -6.67
N THR A 193 21.33 17.17 -5.63
CA THR A 193 20.59 18.22 -4.91
C THR A 193 21.53 19.24 -4.27
N GLU A 194 22.66 18.79 -3.70
CA GLU A 194 23.70 19.69 -3.18
C GLU A 194 24.29 20.57 -4.29
N ALA A 195 24.55 19.99 -5.47
CA ALA A 195 25.17 20.71 -6.58
C ALA A 195 24.24 21.66 -7.34
N TYR A 196 22.99 21.25 -7.53
CA TYR A 196 22.05 21.96 -8.43
C TYR A 196 20.87 22.59 -7.69
N GLY A 197 20.67 22.28 -6.43
CA GLY A 197 19.50 22.70 -5.65
C GLY A 197 18.26 21.90 -6.02
N GLY A 198 17.11 22.43 -5.63
CA GLY A 198 15.78 21.90 -5.92
C GLY A 198 14.73 22.61 -5.08
N THR A 199 13.50 22.62 -5.55
CA THR A 199 12.35 23.12 -4.80
C THR A 199 11.45 21.93 -4.50
N PRO A 200 11.18 21.63 -3.22
CA PRO A 200 10.23 20.60 -2.85
C PRO A 200 8.85 20.89 -3.46
N ASP A 201 8.19 19.87 -3.99
CA ASP A 201 6.79 19.95 -4.39
C ASP A 201 5.91 19.77 -3.14
N PRO A 202 5.16 20.81 -2.70
CA PRO A 202 4.31 20.68 -1.51
C PRO A 202 3.11 19.74 -1.72
N ALA A 203 2.78 19.38 -2.95
CA ALA A 203 1.72 18.44 -3.27
C ALA A 203 2.20 16.98 -3.33
N PHE A 204 3.50 16.74 -3.16
CA PHE A 204 4.07 15.40 -3.21
C PHE A 204 4.32 14.83 -1.79
N PRO A 205 4.02 13.55 -1.54
CA PRO A 205 3.34 12.63 -2.45
C PRO A 205 1.83 12.87 -2.52
N GLU A 206 1.22 12.59 -3.68
CA GLU A 206 -0.24 12.58 -3.78
C GLU A 206 -0.82 11.49 -2.88
N PRO A 207 -1.95 11.76 -2.19
CA PRO A 207 -2.61 10.74 -1.40
C PRO A 207 -3.02 9.53 -2.25
N GLU A 208 -2.75 8.33 -1.77
CA GLU A 208 -3.18 7.11 -2.46
C GLU A 208 -4.70 7.01 -2.51
N LYS A 209 -5.22 6.59 -3.67
CA LYS A 209 -6.64 6.28 -3.82
C LYS A 209 -6.92 4.94 -3.15
N ARG A 210 -7.60 4.98 -2.01
CA ARG A 210 -8.03 3.78 -1.30
C ARG A 210 -9.21 3.13 -2.02
N ASP A 211 -9.21 1.81 -2.10
CA ASP A 211 -10.37 1.02 -2.52
C ASP A 211 -11.26 0.66 -1.31
N THR A 212 -12.39 -0.02 -1.58
CA THR A 212 -13.28 -0.48 -0.52
C THR A 212 -12.61 -1.65 0.23
N GLU A 213 -12.33 -1.45 1.51
CA GLU A 213 -11.60 -2.42 2.31
C GLU A 213 -12.50 -3.53 2.91
N PHE A 214 -13.75 -3.20 3.23
CA PHE A 214 -14.72 -4.13 3.83
C PHE A 214 -16.02 -4.12 3.05
N TYR A 215 -16.48 -5.28 2.63
CA TYR A 215 -17.72 -5.46 1.88
C TYR A 215 -18.24 -6.90 1.98
N VAL A 216 -19.43 -7.13 1.44
CA VAL A 216 -20.02 -8.47 1.37
C VAL A 216 -20.22 -8.84 -0.10
N GLU A 217 -19.51 -9.88 -0.56
CA GLU A 217 -19.85 -10.52 -1.83
C GLU A 217 -21.04 -11.44 -1.62
N THR A 218 -22.11 -11.24 -2.38
CA THR A 218 -23.35 -11.98 -2.17
C THR A 218 -23.75 -12.72 -3.44
N LYS A 219 -24.14 -13.97 -3.27
CA LYS A 219 -24.81 -14.76 -4.28
C LYS A 219 -26.27 -15.00 -3.83
N LEU A 220 -27.21 -14.70 -4.70
CA LEU A 220 -28.63 -14.87 -4.48
C LEU A 220 -29.15 -16.04 -5.33
N THR A 221 -29.97 -16.89 -4.71
CA THR A 221 -30.78 -17.89 -5.41
C THR A 221 -32.22 -17.72 -5.01
N GLU A 222 -33.06 -17.37 -5.97
CA GLU A 222 -34.50 -17.21 -5.72
C GLU A 222 -35.20 -18.58 -5.57
N ALA A 223 -36.22 -18.60 -4.72
CA ALA A 223 -37.16 -19.69 -4.59
C ALA A 223 -38.58 -19.12 -4.43
N SER A 224 -39.60 -19.87 -4.81
CA SER A 224 -41.01 -19.42 -4.70
C SER A 224 -41.44 -19.08 -3.28
N GLY A 225 -40.77 -19.62 -2.29
CA GLY A 225 -41.03 -19.39 -0.88
C GLY A 225 -39.99 -18.57 -0.16
N GLY A 226 -39.07 -17.87 -0.85
CA GLY A 226 -38.05 -17.08 -0.22
C GLY A 226 -36.78 -16.93 -1.02
N VAL A 227 -35.70 -16.53 -0.37
CA VAL A 227 -34.38 -16.35 -0.98
C VAL A 227 -33.33 -17.16 -0.21
N ASN A 228 -32.38 -17.73 -0.96
CA ASN A 228 -31.18 -18.32 -0.40
C ASN A 228 -30.01 -17.39 -0.69
N LEU A 229 -29.27 -17.06 0.34
CA LEU A 229 -28.15 -16.12 0.30
C LEU A 229 -26.86 -16.84 0.68
N SER A 230 -25.83 -16.63 -0.11
CA SER A 230 -24.45 -16.92 0.28
C SER A 230 -23.70 -15.59 0.41
N LEU A 231 -23.36 -15.22 1.63
CA LEU A 231 -22.83 -13.93 2.04
C LEU A 231 -21.36 -14.12 2.45
N LYS A 232 -20.43 -13.56 1.70
CA LYS A 232 -19.00 -13.60 2.02
C LYS A 232 -18.57 -12.24 2.55
N PHE A 233 -18.50 -12.11 3.86
CA PHE A 233 -17.84 -10.95 4.46
C PHE A 233 -16.37 -10.94 4.09
N THR A 234 -15.89 -9.83 3.54
CA THR A 234 -14.57 -9.73 2.95
C THR A 234 -13.77 -8.60 3.61
N ASN A 235 -12.51 -8.92 3.95
CA ASN A 235 -11.51 -7.98 4.44
C ASN A 235 -10.39 -7.83 3.40
N HIS A 236 -10.37 -6.71 2.70
CA HIS A 236 -9.31 -6.30 1.77
C HIS A 236 -8.50 -5.12 2.31
N SER A 237 -8.47 -4.95 3.64
CA SER A 237 -7.72 -3.84 4.23
C SER A 237 -6.24 -3.88 3.84
N ALA A 238 -5.71 -2.70 3.47
CA ALA A 238 -4.34 -2.54 3.00
C ALA A 238 -3.70 -1.21 3.45
N TRP A 239 -4.48 -0.31 4.08
CA TRP A 239 -4.01 1.02 4.52
C TRP A 239 -4.14 1.25 6.04
N PRO A 240 -3.43 0.50 6.88
CA PRO A 240 -2.70 -0.74 6.66
C PRO A 240 -3.63 -1.97 6.58
N ALA A 241 -3.05 -3.11 6.22
CA ALA A 241 -3.70 -4.41 6.40
C ALA A 241 -3.93 -4.66 7.90
N ARG A 242 -5.19 -4.95 8.29
CA ARG A 242 -5.59 -5.06 9.70
C ARG A 242 -6.73 -6.04 9.92
N ILE A 243 -6.77 -6.60 11.10
CA ILE A 243 -7.87 -7.42 11.57
C ILE A 243 -8.77 -6.51 12.42
N GLU A 244 -10.08 -6.53 12.12
CA GLU A 244 -11.06 -5.73 12.83
C GLU A 244 -12.01 -6.60 13.63
N ASN A 245 -12.44 -6.10 14.77
CA ASN A 245 -13.44 -6.71 15.64
C ASN A 245 -14.78 -5.98 15.53
N ASN A 246 -15.85 -6.61 16.04
CA ASN A 246 -17.20 -6.04 16.12
C ASN A 246 -17.72 -5.57 14.74
N MET A 247 -17.48 -6.40 13.73
CA MET A 247 -17.98 -6.17 12.39
C MET A 247 -19.39 -6.71 12.26
N SER A 248 -20.24 -5.99 11.52
CA SER A 248 -21.57 -6.43 11.13
C SER A 248 -21.94 -5.95 9.74
N TYR A 249 -22.95 -6.58 9.15
CA TYR A 249 -23.55 -6.11 7.90
C TYR A 249 -25.06 -6.35 7.92
N ARG A 250 -25.82 -5.58 7.13
CA ARG A 250 -27.26 -5.67 7.08
C ARG A 250 -27.74 -6.06 5.70
N TYR A 251 -28.68 -7.00 5.66
CA TYR A 251 -29.44 -7.34 4.47
C TYR A 251 -30.85 -6.80 4.64
N TYR A 252 -31.29 -5.97 3.70
CA TYR A 252 -32.56 -5.26 3.73
C TYR A 252 -33.56 -5.90 2.76
N MET A 253 -34.79 -6.11 3.23
CA MET A 253 -35.92 -6.71 2.51
C MET A 253 -37.17 -5.89 2.68
N ASP A 254 -38.07 -5.86 1.69
CA ASP A 254 -39.43 -5.36 1.81
C ASP A 254 -40.35 -6.54 2.18
N LEU A 255 -41.08 -6.42 3.24
CA LEU A 255 -42.01 -7.47 3.73
C LEU A 255 -43.47 -7.13 3.53
N SER A 256 -43.80 -6.29 2.55
CA SER A 256 -45.21 -5.93 2.23
C SER A 256 -46.02 -7.17 1.90
N GLU A 257 -45.53 -8.12 1.11
CA GLU A 257 -46.25 -9.33 0.75
C GLU A 257 -46.52 -10.26 1.95
N VAL A 258 -45.62 -10.28 2.95
CA VAL A 258 -45.80 -11.03 4.21
C VAL A 258 -46.92 -10.41 5.03
N ILE A 259 -46.92 -9.07 5.12
CA ILE A 259 -47.94 -8.30 5.86
C ILE A 259 -49.31 -8.39 5.17
N ASP A 260 -49.33 -8.27 3.84
CA ASP A 260 -50.56 -8.37 3.04
C ASP A 260 -51.18 -9.76 3.09
N ALA A 261 -50.36 -10.80 3.30
CA ALA A 261 -50.81 -12.17 3.53
C ALA A 261 -51.33 -12.40 4.98
N GLY A 262 -51.25 -11.38 5.84
CA GLY A 262 -51.75 -11.41 7.21
C GLY A 262 -50.78 -11.99 8.25
N TYR A 263 -49.52 -12.12 7.88
CA TYR A 263 -48.45 -12.54 8.81
C TYR A 263 -47.70 -11.34 9.42
N SER A 264 -47.07 -11.60 10.54
CA SER A 264 -46.10 -10.66 11.11
C SER A 264 -44.74 -10.79 10.44
N PRO A 265 -43.98 -9.70 10.26
CA PRO A 265 -42.57 -9.78 9.84
C PRO A 265 -41.72 -10.77 10.68
N SER A 266 -42.06 -10.92 11.96
CA SER A 266 -41.40 -11.88 12.85
C SER A 266 -41.68 -13.37 12.54
N ASP A 267 -42.69 -13.65 11.71
CA ASP A 267 -43.07 -15.01 11.29
C ASP A 267 -42.18 -15.51 10.13
N VAL A 268 -41.40 -14.63 9.49
CA VAL A 268 -40.41 -14.99 8.46
C VAL A 268 -39.36 -15.90 9.11
N VAL A 269 -39.13 -17.03 8.48
CA VAL A 269 -38.16 -18.02 8.99
C VAL A 269 -36.75 -17.70 8.50
N ILE A 270 -35.83 -17.51 9.44
CA ILE A 270 -34.38 -17.39 9.15
C ILE A 270 -33.77 -18.78 9.36
N ARG A 271 -33.24 -19.39 8.30
CA ARG A 271 -32.57 -20.67 8.36
C ARG A 271 -31.10 -20.50 8.02
N VAL A 272 -30.21 -20.86 8.93
CA VAL A 272 -28.75 -20.87 8.68
C VAL A 272 -28.34 -22.25 8.17
N ASP A 273 -27.85 -22.31 6.95
CA ASP A 273 -27.42 -23.55 6.31
C ASP A 273 -25.93 -23.83 6.55
N ARG A 274 -25.12 -22.77 6.63
CA ARG A 274 -23.68 -22.87 6.90
C ARG A 274 -23.16 -21.58 7.52
N ASP A 275 -22.28 -21.71 8.49
CA ASP A 275 -21.49 -20.61 9.04
C ASP A 275 -20.01 -21.05 9.02
N GLN A 276 -19.23 -20.45 8.11
CA GLN A 276 -17.82 -20.81 7.95
C GLN A 276 -16.99 -20.40 9.15
N ALA A 277 -17.38 -19.39 9.92
CA ALA A 277 -16.68 -18.98 11.14
C ALA A 277 -16.58 -20.12 12.17
N LYS A 278 -17.58 -21.00 12.21
CA LYS A 278 -17.57 -22.20 13.09
C LYS A 278 -16.52 -23.24 12.71
N MET A 279 -15.85 -23.10 11.57
CA MET A 279 -14.82 -24.04 11.12
C MET A 279 -13.41 -23.66 11.61
N TYR A 280 -13.26 -22.48 12.21
CA TYR A 280 -11.98 -21.94 12.69
C TYR A 280 -12.07 -21.65 14.19
N ASP A 281 -11.16 -22.17 14.97
CA ASP A 281 -11.16 -22.05 16.43
C ASP A 281 -11.01 -20.60 16.94
N ASP A 282 -10.41 -19.73 16.12
CA ASP A 282 -10.12 -18.35 16.44
C ASP A 282 -11.07 -17.33 15.76
N TYR A 283 -12.12 -17.84 15.07
CA TYR A 283 -13.17 -16.98 14.49
C TYR A 283 -14.39 -16.98 15.41
N THR A 284 -15.09 -15.83 15.43
CA THR A 284 -16.35 -15.73 16.15
C THR A 284 -17.50 -16.15 15.23
N PRO A 285 -18.34 -17.11 15.64
CA PRO A 285 -19.56 -17.48 14.92
C PRO A 285 -20.48 -16.28 14.68
N ALA A 286 -21.18 -16.29 13.55
CA ALA A 286 -22.15 -15.26 13.22
C ALA A 286 -23.33 -15.26 14.20
N GLU A 287 -23.72 -14.09 14.68
CA GLU A 287 -25.00 -13.86 15.35
C GLU A 287 -25.92 -13.10 14.39
N ILE A 288 -27.17 -13.59 14.25
CA ILE A 288 -28.15 -12.99 13.36
C ILE A 288 -29.26 -12.35 14.20
N SER A 289 -29.51 -11.08 14.00
CA SER A 289 -30.58 -10.36 14.70
C SER A 289 -31.96 -10.93 14.35
N PRO A 290 -32.96 -10.76 15.21
CA PRO A 290 -34.35 -10.83 14.77
C PRO A 290 -34.60 -9.87 13.60
N ILE A 291 -35.63 -10.14 12.79
CA ILE A 291 -36.08 -9.21 11.75
C ILE A 291 -36.49 -7.90 12.41
N THR A 292 -35.83 -6.82 12.01
CA THR A 292 -35.97 -5.51 12.63
C THR A 292 -36.49 -4.51 11.60
N GLN A 293 -37.49 -3.72 11.95
CA GLN A 293 -38.01 -2.68 11.07
C GLN A 293 -36.98 -1.55 10.90
N TYR A 294 -36.71 -1.19 9.66
CA TYR A 294 -35.92 -0.02 9.32
C TYR A 294 -36.86 1.20 9.12
N LYS A 295 -37.73 1.10 8.14
CA LYS A 295 -38.69 2.16 7.82
C LYS A 295 -39.81 1.61 6.94
N ASP A 296 -41.07 2.00 7.19
CA ASP A 296 -42.23 1.54 6.45
C ASP A 296 -42.29 0.00 6.36
N ASN A 297 -42.32 -0.58 5.17
CA ASN A 297 -42.27 -2.03 4.96
C ASN A 297 -40.87 -2.59 4.77
N ILE A 298 -39.85 -1.75 4.90
CA ILE A 298 -38.44 -2.20 4.81
C ILE A 298 -37.94 -2.68 6.19
N TYR A 299 -37.48 -3.90 6.21
CA TYR A 299 -36.94 -4.57 7.37
C TYR A 299 -35.49 -5.04 7.05
N TYR A 300 -34.75 -5.42 8.06
CA TYR A 300 -33.41 -5.99 7.89
C TYR A 300 -33.15 -7.10 8.88
N ILE A 301 -32.21 -7.94 8.53
CA ILE A 301 -31.42 -8.74 9.46
C ILE A 301 -30.03 -8.12 9.54
N GLU A 302 -29.45 -8.12 10.74
CA GLU A 302 -28.05 -7.77 10.96
C GLU A 302 -27.27 -9.05 11.32
N VAL A 303 -26.21 -9.29 10.57
CA VAL A 303 -25.25 -10.34 10.87
C VAL A 303 -24.08 -9.70 11.57
N THR A 304 -23.79 -10.13 12.79
CA THR A 304 -22.77 -9.56 13.65
C THR A 304 -21.73 -10.63 14.03
N TYR A 305 -20.50 -10.23 14.15
CA TYR A 305 -19.39 -11.04 14.66
C TYR A 305 -18.84 -10.34 15.91
N PRO A 306 -19.46 -10.57 17.10
CA PRO A 306 -19.14 -9.83 18.32
C PRO A 306 -17.77 -10.26 18.87
N ASP A 307 -17.01 -9.29 19.38
CA ASP A 307 -15.74 -9.49 20.13
C ASP A 307 -14.70 -10.43 19.49
N GLY A 308 -14.85 -10.72 18.21
CA GLY A 308 -13.99 -11.63 17.49
C GLY A 308 -13.70 -11.21 16.06
N ARG A 309 -12.67 -11.79 15.51
CA ARG A 309 -12.32 -11.64 14.12
C ARG A 309 -13.09 -12.62 13.24
N VAL A 310 -13.41 -12.19 12.04
CA VAL A 310 -14.17 -13.00 11.08
C VAL A 310 -13.44 -13.18 9.77
N ALA A 311 -12.58 -12.25 9.40
CA ALA A 311 -11.77 -12.32 8.19
C ALA A 311 -10.43 -11.61 8.43
N MET A 312 -9.36 -12.16 7.89
CA MET A 312 -8.01 -11.61 7.99
C MET A 312 -7.58 -11.06 6.62
N PRO A 313 -6.81 -9.96 6.55
CA PRO A 313 -6.35 -9.39 5.28
C PRO A 313 -5.18 -10.20 4.69
N ILE A 314 -5.33 -11.52 4.63
CA ILE A 314 -4.31 -12.45 4.15
C ILE A 314 -4.87 -13.39 3.08
N SER A 315 -3.97 -14.03 2.37
CA SER A 315 -4.23 -14.94 1.27
C SER A 315 -4.89 -16.27 1.70
N GLU A 316 -5.17 -17.13 0.74
CA GLU A 316 -5.67 -18.50 0.90
C GLU A 316 -7.10 -18.58 1.45
N GLY A 317 -7.94 -17.61 1.10
CA GLY A 317 -9.36 -17.60 1.45
C GLY A 317 -9.67 -17.08 2.84
N GLN A 318 -8.68 -16.83 3.69
CA GLN A 318 -8.91 -16.30 5.05
C GLN A 318 -9.36 -14.83 5.05
N HIS A 319 -9.24 -14.12 3.92
CA HIS A 319 -9.77 -12.78 3.74
C HIS A 319 -11.29 -12.73 3.63
N GLN A 320 -11.96 -13.87 3.54
CA GLN A 320 -13.40 -14.01 3.43
C GLN A 320 -13.95 -14.98 4.49
N CYS A 321 -15.18 -14.70 4.93
CA CYS A 321 -15.93 -15.62 5.76
C CYS A 321 -17.36 -15.73 5.22
N GLU A 322 -17.76 -16.96 4.86
CA GLU A 322 -19.05 -17.23 4.22
C GLU A 322 -20.10 -17.61 5.26
N LEU A 323 -21.26 -16.94 5.16
CA LEU A 323 -22.50 -17.32 5.82
C LEU A 323 -23.54 -17.66 4.76
N MET A 324 -24.08 -18.88 4.80
CA MET A 324 -25.20 -19.30 3.95
C MET A 324 -26.47 -19.34 4.77
N LEU A 325 -27.48 -18.61 4.35
CA LEU A 325 -28.79 -18.58 5.02
C LEU A 325 -29.92 -18.49 4.00
N ALA A 326 -31.10 -18.88 4.45
CA ALA A 326 -32.34 -18.67 3.73
C ALA A 326 -33.30 -17.79 4.54
N LEU A 327 -33.98 -16.87 3.86
CA LEU A 327 -35.13 -16.15 4.36
C LEU A 327 -36.35 -16.79 3.70
N VAL A 328 -37.25 -17.35 4.52
CA VAL A 328 -38.35 -18.18 4.04
C VAL A 328 -39.68 -17.58 4.48
N PHE A 329 -40.64 -17.52 3.54
CA PHE A 329 -41.98 -17.06 3.79
C PHE A 329 -42.61 -17.83 4.94
N PRO A 330 -43.47 -17.18 5.79
CA PRO A 330 -44.11 -17.88 6.89
C PRO A 330 -44.83 -19.16 6.46
N ASP A 331 -44.82 -20.15 7.33
CA ASP A 331 -45.38 -21.49 7.09
C ASP A 331 -44.84 -22.20 5.82
N TYR A 332 -43.66 -21.77 5.32
CA TYR A 332 -43.04 -22.31 4.11
C TYR A 332 -43.89 -22.18 2.85
N GLN A 333 -44.78 -21.16 2.79
CA GLN A 333 -45.62 -20.90 1.65
C GLN A 333 -44.87 -20.17 0.54
N SER A 334 -45.45 -20.11 -0.63
CA SER A 334 -45.00 -19.28 -1.75
C SER A 334 -45.53 -17.86 -1.59
N GLY A 335 -44.86 -16.87 -2.14
CA GLY A 335 -45.31 -15.48 -2.15
C GLY A 335 -44.24 -14.45 -1.89
N TRP A 336 -43.00 -14.90 -1.67
CA TRP A 336 -41.86 -13.97 -1.55
C TRP A 336 -41.65 -13.20 -2.85
N ASN A 337 -41.46 -11.90 -2.78
CA ASN A 337 -41.13 -11.04 -3.90
C ASN A 337 -39.70 -10.52 -3.75
N ALA A 338 -38.73 -11.20 -4.34
CA ALA A 338 -37.30 -10.83 -4.24
C ALA A 338 -37.01 -9.49 -5.01
N GLU A 339 -37.87 -9.05 -5.91
CA GLU A 339 -37.64 -7.85 -6.74
C GLU A 339 -37.79 -6.54 -5.97
N ASN A 340 -38.59 -6.52 -4.89
CA ASN A 340 -38.81 -5.32 -4.07
C ASN A 340 -37.78 -5.19 -2.93
N ASP A 341 -37.00 -6.23 -2.69
CA ASP A 341 -35.94 -6.22 -1.67
C ASP A 341 -34.82 -5.25 -2.05
N TYR A 342 -34.53 -4.30 -1.17
CA TYR A 342 -33.47 -3.30 -1.42
C TYR A 342 -32.12 -3.94 -1.73
N SER A 343 -31.71 -4.95 -0.95
CA SER A 343 -30.42 -5.60 -1.10
C SER A 343 -30.28 -6.43 -2.38
N ASN A 344 -31.41 -6.81 -3.01
CA ASN A 344 -31.43 -7.68 -4.19
C ASN A 344 -31.24 -6.95 -5.52
N ALA A 345 -31.43 -5.64 -5.58
CA ALA A 345 -31.53 -4.90 -6.84
C ALA A 345 -30.36 -5.07 -7.80
N ASP A 346 -29.15 -5.32 -7.28
CA ASP A 346 -27.97 -5.62 -8.10
C ASP A 346 -27.77 -7.13 -8.27
N LEU A 347 -28.13 -7.93 -7.27
CA LEU A 347 -27.95 -9.37 -7.27
C LEU A 347 -28.81 -10.06 -8.34
N LEU A 348 -30.05 -9.57 -8.53
CA LEU A 348 -30.98 -10.10 -9.53
C LEU A 348 -30.53 -9.90 -10.99
N LYS A 349 -29.62 -8.97 -11.23
CA LYS A 349 -28.99 -8.76 -12.54
C LYS A 349 -27.95 -9.84 -12.87
N HIS A 350 -27.48 -10.56 -11.85
CA HIS A 350 -26.41 -11.55 -11.94
C HIS A 350 -26.80 -12.84 -11.17
N PRO A 351 -27.85 -13.54 -11.60
CA PRO A 351 -28.36 -14.71 -10.88
C PRO A 351 -27.27 -15.79 -10.76
N GLU A 352 -27.17 -16.39 -9.59
CA GLU A 352 -26.22 -17.46 -9.28
C GLU A 352 -24.72 -17.04 -9.28
N GLU A 353 -24.43 -15.74 -9.43
CA GLU A 353 -23.05 -15.23 -9.37
C GLU A 353 -22.82 -14.50 -8.04
N TYR A 354 -21.55 -14.45 -7.58
CA TYR A 354 -21.16 -13.57 -6.48
C TYR A 354 -21.02 -12.15 -6.97
N VAL A 355 -21.72 -11.22 -6.35
CA VAL A 355 -21.74 -9.79 -6.70
C VAL A 355 -21.34 -8.97 -5.47
N ILE A 356 -20.49 -7.97 -5.67
CA ILE A 356 -20.24 -6.91 -4.69
C ILE A 356 -21.30 -5.84 -4.92
N THR A 357 -22.11 -5.53 -3.89
CA THR A 357 -23.11 -4.48 -3.95
C THR A 357 -23.00 -3.54 -2.77
N ASP A 358 -23.19 -2.26 -3.00
CA ASP A 358 -23.29 -1.25 -1.93
C ASP A 358 -24.58 -1.37 -1.11
N ARG A 359 -25.54 -2.22 -1.52
CA ARG A 359 -26.84 -2.39 -0.87
C ARG A 359 -26.85 -3.40 0.28
N ILE A 360 -25.69 -3.93 0.63
CA ILE A 360 -25.45 -4.71 1.85
C ILE A 360 -24.36 -3.98 2.65
N PRO A 361 -24.75 -2.91 3.36
CA PRO A 361 -23.81 -2.06 4.06
C PRO A 361 -23.14 -2.77 5.23
N VAL A 362 -21.87 -2.40 5.46
CA VAL A 362 -21.01 -2.94 6.50
C VAL A 362 -20.80 -1.90 7.59
N TYR A 363 -20.79 -2.39 8.82
CA TYR A 363 -20.64 -1.56 10.03
C TYR A 363 -19.48 -2.08 10.88
N GLN A 364 -18.83 -1.16 11.57
CA GLN A 364 -17.88 -1.46 12.62
C GLN A 364 -18.34 -0.78 13.92
N ASN A 365 -18.50 -1.52 14.99
CA ASN A 365 -19.06 -1.00 16.26
C ASN A 365 -20.38 -0.22 16.06
N GLY A 366 -21.23 -0.64 15.12
CA GLY A 366 -22.49 0.01 14.76
C GLY A 366 -22.34 1.28 13.91
N VAL A 367 -21.14 1.67 13.50
CA VAL A 367 -20.89 2.79 12.59
C VAL A 367 -20.80 2.27 11.17
N LEU A 368 -21.55 2.88 10.25
CA LEU A 368 -21.51 2.56 8.81
C LEU A 368 -20.12 2.89 8.23
N ILE A 369 -19.42 1.88 7.67
CA ILE A 369 -18.08 2.06 7.09
C ILE A 369 -18.03 1.77 5.59
N SER A 370 -19.00 1.04 5.05
CA SER A 370 -19.08 0.71 3.63
C SER A 370 -20.54 0.47 3.22
N GLY A 371 -20.86 0.74 1.95
CA GLY A 371 -22.18 0.55 1.39
C GLY A 371 -23.13 1.73 1.60
N VAL A 372 -24.41 1.53 1.29
CA VAL A 372 -25.47 2.56 1.32
C VAL A 372 -26.71 1.98 1.98
N GLU A 373 -27.31 2.70 2.90
CA GLU A 373 -28.60 2.32 3.51
C GLU A 373 -29.79 2.65 2.58
N PRO A 374 -30.98 2.08 2.80
CA PRO A 374 -32.15 2.31 1.94
C PRO A 374 -32.58 3.77 1.82
N ASP A 375 -32.29 4.61 2.80
CA ASP A 375 -32.58 6.05 2.77
C ASP A 375 -31.49 6.88 2.08
N GLY A 376 -30.46 6.25 1.56
CA GLY A 376 -29.33 6.89 0.89
C GLY A 376 -28.19 7.29 1.80
N THR A 377 -28.25 6.96 3.11
CA THR A 377 -27.15 7.19 4.05
C THR A 377 -25.92 6.44 3.59
N LYS A 378 -24.78 7.11 3.54
CA LYS A 378 -23.46 6.60 3.16
C LYS A 378 -22.51 6.72 4.34
N PRO A 379 -21.39 5.96 4.33
CA PRO A 379 -20.32 6.20 5.29
C PRO A 379 -19.95 7.68 5.31
N THR A 380 -20.01 8.27 6.47
CA THR A 380 -19.37 9.56 6.67
C THR A 380 -17.88 9.30 6.63
N LYS A 381 -17.14 10.04 5.79
CA LYS A 381 -15.70 10.15 5.95
C LYS A 381 -15.48 10.46 7.45
N PRO A 382 -14.57 9.78 8.17
CA PRO A 382 -14.24 10.22 9.53
C PRO A 382 -14.08 11.73 9.45
N ASP A 383 -14.79 12.47 10.33
CA ASP A 383 -14.68 13.92 10.36
C ASP A 383 -13.18 14.21 10.37
N THR A 384 -12.70 14.81 9.28
CA THR A 384 -11.39 15.44 9.31
C THR A 384 -11.48 16.45 10.42
N PRO A 385 -10.62 16.41 11.43
CA PRO A 385 -10.66 17.41 12.49
C PRO A 385 -10.72 18.78 11.82
N ASP A 386 -11.52 19.69 12.41
CA ASP A 386 -11.41 21.11 12.08
C ASP A 386 -9.89 21.43 12.09
N PRO A 387 -9.36 22.13 11.07
CA PRO A 387 -7.97 22.57 11.10
C PRO A 387 -7.54 23.23 12.42
N ALA A 388 -8.51 23.79 13.17
CA ALA A 388 -8.31 24.33 14.52
C ALA A 388 -8.10 23.26 15.61
N GLU A 389 -8.51 22.01 15.39
CA GLU A 389 -8.33 20.89 16.34
C GLU A 389 -7.18 19.97 15.95
N ARG A 390 -6.66 20.12 14.75
CA ARG A 390 -5.55 19.31 14.25
C ARG A 390 -4.29 19.57 15.08
N GLY A 391 -3.72 18.53 15.67
CA GLY A 391 -2.57 18.61 16.53
C GLY A 391 -2.87 18.88 18.01
N ASP A 392 -4.13 19.18 18.40
CA ASP A 392 -4.57 19.28 19.79
C ASP A 392 -4.89 17.87 20.34
N VAL A 393 -3.83 17.11 20.60
CA VAL A 393 -3.91 15.69 20.99
C VAL A 393 -4.45 15.52 22.41
N ASN A 394 -4.24 16.50 23.26
CA ASN A 394 -4.70 16.47 24.66
C ASN A 394 -6.11 17.06 24.84
N ALA A 395 -6.67 17.67 23.79
CA ALA A 395 -7.99 18.31 23.75
C ALA A 395 -8.13 19.49 24.75
N ASP A 396 -7.06 20.30 24.92
CA ASP A 396 -7.08 21.50 25.75
C ASP A 396 -7.34 22.81 24.98
N GLN A 397 -7.70 22.68 23.68
CA GLN A 397 -7.98 23.75 22.72
C GLN A 397 -6.73 24.56 22.32
N SER A 398 -5.54 23.98 22.49
CA SER A 398 -4.28 24.62 22.12
C SER A 398 -3.31 23.58 21.54
N VAL A 399 -2.74 23.86 20.38
CA VAL A 399 -1.68 23.01 19.82
C VAL A 399 -0.34 23.43 20.39
N THR A 400 0.25 22.60 21.23
CA THR A 400 1.45 22.92 22.01
C THR A 400 2.46 21.76 22.04
N VAL A 401 3.61 21.99 22.66
CA VAL A 401 4.60 20.91 22.89
C VAL A 401 4.02 19.78 23.76
N ALA A 402 2.99 20.06 24.59
CA ALA A 402 2.34 19.02 25.38
C ALA A 402 1.67 17.95 24.53
N ASP A 403 1.09 18.34 23.40
CA ASP A 403 0.47 17.45 22.42
C ASP A 403 1.51 16.57 21.73
N LEU A 404 2.62 17.17 21.31
CA LEU A 404 3.74 16.44 20.74
C LEU A 404 4.32 15.42 21.72
N VAL A 405 4.45 15.78 23.01
CA VAL A 405 4.90 14.85 24.06
C VAL A 405 3.91 13.71 24.24
N LEU A 406 2.60 13.99 24.25
CA LEU A 406 1.56 12.97 24.39
C LEU A 406 1.58 12.01 23.18
N LEU A 407 1.70 12.54 21.97
CA LEU A 407 1.81 11.77 20.75
C LEU A 407 3.07 10.87 20.75
N ILE A 408 4.23 11.42 21.12
CA ILE A 408 5.48 10.64 21.20
C ILE A 408 5.34 9.52 22.25
N ARG A 409 4.75 9.78 23.40
CA ARG A 409 4.52 8.76 24.43
C ARG A 409 3.60 7.65 23.96
N HIS A 410 2.61 7.96 23.12
CA HIS A 410 1.79 6.94 22.48
C HIS A 410 2.63 6.09 21.52
N LEU A 411 3.40 6.70 20.65
CA LEU A 411 4.25 6.03 19.66
C LEU A 411 5.35 5.16 20.30
N THR A 412 5.81 5.52 21.48
CA THR A 412 6.79 4.75 22.27
C THR A 412 6.17 3.67 23.17
N GLY A 413 4.84 3.60 23.22
CA GLY A 413 4.13 2.62 24.03
C GLY A 413 3.97 3.01 25.51
N ASP A 414 4.38 4.22 25.90
CA ASP A 414 4.26 4.72 27.30
C ASP A 414 2.80 5.06 27.68
N THR A 415 1.97 5.33 26.69
CA THR A 415 0.54 5.64 26.89
C THR A 415 -0.26 5.18 25.67
N VAL A 416 -1.57 5.05 25.82
CA VAL A 416 -2.48 4.75 24.71
C VAL A 416 -3.43 5.92 24.54
N LEU A 417 -3.48 6.49 23.35
CA LEU A 417 -4.44 7.53 23.03
C LEU A 417 -5.86 6.98 23.07
N LYS A 418 -6.78 7.74 23.62
CA LYS A 418 -8.21 7.44 23.53
C LYS A 418 -8.69 7.65 22.10
N LYS A 419 -9.78 6.99 21.69
CA LYS A 419 -10.33 7.11 20.32
C LYS A 419 -10.55 8.57 19.89
N ALA A 420 -11.01 9.43 20.79
CA ALA A 420 -11.21 10.86 20.52
C ALA A 420 -9.87 11.65 20.33
N GLN A 421 -8.77 11.14 20.83
CA GLN A 421 -7.44 11.74 20.69
C GLN A 421 -6.69 11.26 19.44
N ALA A 422 -7.10 10.13 18.88
CA ALA A 422 -6.46 9.59 17.69
C ALA A 422 -6.74 10.46 16.45
N VAL A 423 -7.89 11.10 16.37
CA VAL A 423 -8.27 11.97 15.26
C VAL A 423 -7.39 13.23 15.19
N PRO A 424 -7.27 14.07 16.23
CA PRO A 424 -6.34 15.21 16.19
C PRO A 424 -4.86 14.81 16.17
N ALA A 425 -4.52 13.55 16.53
CA ALA A 425 -3.16 13.04 16.49
C ALA A 425 -2.72 12.59 15.08
N ASP A 426 -3.65 12.32 14.18
CA ASP A 426 -3.39 12.08 12.75
C ASP A 426 -3.18 13.43 12.05
N VAL A 427 -2.00 13.97 12.22
CA VAL A 427 -1.68 15.35 11.82
C VAL A 427 -1.46 15.48 10.31
N ASP A 428 -1.04 14.43 9.65
CA ASP A 428 -0.87 14.38 8.19
C ASP A 428 -2.11 13.87 7.43
N GLU A 429 -3.21 13.54 8.19
CA GLU A 429 -4.51 13.09 7.66
C GLU A 429 -4.43 11.80 6.83
N ASN A 430 -3.44 10.96 7.07
CA ASN A 430 -3.29 9.71 6.34
C ASN A 430 -4.14 8.55 6.91
N GLY A 431 -4.86 8.79 8.02
CA GLY A 431 -5.70 7.81 8.72
C GLY A 431 -4.94 6.91 9.70
N MET A 432 -3.67 7.22 9.98
CA MET A 432 -2.82 6.46 10.90
C MET A 432 -2.05 7.41 11.81
N VAL A 433 -2.01 7.10 13.10
CA VAL A 433 -1.16 7.82 14.06
C VAL A 433 0.21 7.14 14.10
N ASN A 434 1.23 7.81 13.57
CA ASN A 434 2.59 7.27 13.43
C ASN A 434 3.67 8.36 13.58
N GLY A 435 4.95 8.02 13.29
CA GLY A 435 6.06 8.95 13.43
C GLY A 435 6.02 10.17 12.50
N MET A 436 5.28 10.11 11.38
CA MET A 436 5.10 11.24 10.47
C MET A 436 4.25 12.32 11.13
N ASP A 437 3.20 11.94 11.87
CA ASP A 437 2.36 12.90 12.62
C ASP A 437 3.17 13.66 13.65
N ALA A 438 4.08 12.98 14.35
CA ALA A 438 4.98 13.64 15.28
C ALA A 438 5.93 14.62 14.56
N ALA A 439 6.38 14.29 13.35
CA ALA A 439 7.19 15.19 12.53
C ALA A 439 6.38 16.39 12.04
N CYS A 440 5.16 16.17 11.54
CA CYS A 440 4.25 17.23 11.11
C CYS A 440 3.85 18.15 12.26
N LEU A 441 3.49 17.59 13.43
CA LEU A 441 3.17 18.38 14.61
C LEU A 441 4.36 19.23 15.10
N ARG A 442 5.55 18.65 15.07
CA ARG A 442 6.78 19.40 15.39
C ARG A 442 7.01 20.56 14.41
N GLN A 443 6.74 20.35 13.11
CA GLN A 443 6.86 21.41 12.12
C GLN A 443 5.82 22.51 12.36
N MET A 444 4.55 22.17 12.61
CA MET A 444 3.50 23.13 12.96
C MET A 444 3.89 23.99 14.17
N LEU A 445 4.48 23.37 15.20
CA LEU A 445 4.94 24.09 16.39
C LEU A 445 6.15 24.98 16.14
N ALA A 446 6.96 24.69 15.15
CA ALA A 446 8.11 25.51 14.78
C ALA A 446 7.74 26.72 13.89
N GLU A 447 6.55 26.72 13.31
CA GLU A 447 6.01 27.79 12.46
C GLU A 447 5.12 28.78 13.24
N GLN A 448 4.75 28.46 14.50
CA GLN A 448 4.08 29.35 15.45
C GLN A 448 5.07 30.32 16.14
#